data_ddee9da4645a5d4f2ca6ff2ff9b71e0f
#
_entry.id   ddee9da4645a5d4f2ca6ff2ff9b71e0f
#
_cell.length_a   1.000
_cell.length_b   1.000
_cell.length_c   1.000
_cell.angle_alpha   90.00
_cell.angle_beta   90.00
_cell.angle_gamma   90.00
#
_symmetry.space_group_name_H-M   'P 1'
#
loop_
_entity.id
_entity.type
_entity.pdbx_description
1 polymer ?
#
loop_
_entity_poly.entity_id
_entity_poly.type
_entity_poly.pdbx_seq_one_letter_code
_entity_poly.pdbx_strand_id
1 'polypeptide(L)'
;YTKTLLETEPSKKPKVVFVLTMSEHGPYRDAAPNAPKLTGTPGAPIDQIANYTARLIDSDKAITGFENWTKSDPNKRRMFVRFGDHQPGIDGLKKGYRTDFARPQYLTYFALTDSGLSEGLNTPLTDIVYLPGMIVERLAGKPSQFFQANIDARHLFEGRYIDEPDRTLYESYRAYLFKDLRAGAKDTTPGK
;
A
#
# COMPACT_ATOMS: atom_id res chain seq x y z
N TYR A 1 -7.78 -17.36 -6.33
CA TYR A 1 -8.09 -16.70 -7.60
C TYR A 1 -6.86 -15.99 -8.20
N THR A 2 -6.27 -15.00 -7.54
CA THR A 2 -5.13 -14.21 -8.08
C THR A 2 -3.94 -15.07 -8.48
N LYS A 3 -3.56 -16.03 -7.64
CA LYS A 3 -2.51 -17.01 -7.95
C LYS A 3 -2.82 -17.78 -9.23
N THR A 4 -4.01 -18.36 -9.33
CA THR A 4 -4.46 -19.10 -10.50
C THR A 4 -4.42 -18.23 -11.75
N LEU A 5 -4.93 -17.00 -11.66
CA LEU A 5 -4.90 -16.04 -12.76
C LEU A 5 -3.46 -15.81 -13.26
N LEU A 6 -2.51 -15.57 -12.36
CA LEU A 6 -1.11 -15.32 -12.69
C LEU A 6 -0.40 -16.54 -13.27
N GLU A 7 -0.81 -17.76 -12.87
CA GLU A 7 -0.25 -19.02 -13.37
C GLU A 7 -0.80 -19.43 -14.73
N THR A 8 -2.09 -19.14 -14.99
CA THR A 8 -2.78 -19.60 -16.21
C THR A 8 -2.76 -18.58 -17.35
N GLU A 9 -2.48 -17.32 -17.06
CA GLU A 9 -2.41 -16.28 -18.08
C GLU A 9 -1.27 -16.53 -19.07
N PRO A 10 -1.55 -16.72 -20.37
CA PRO A 10 -0.57 -17.15 -21.36
C PRO A 10 0.43 -16.06 -21.78
N SER A 11 0.15 -14.81 -21.49
CA SER A 11 1.01 -13.69 -21.87
C SER A 11 2.40 -13.80 -21.22
N LYS A 12 3.45 -13.63 -22.03
CA LYS A 12 4.84 -13.55 -21.57
C LYS A 12 5.26 -12.13 -21.13
N LYS A 13 4.36 -11.14 -21.28
CA LYS A 13 4.64 -9.76 -20.87
C LYS A 13 4.65 -9.65 -19.35
N PRO A 14 5.41 -8.71 -18.77
CA PRO A 14 5.29 -8.38 -17.37
C PRO A 14 3.83 -8.05 -17.00
N LYS A 15 3.40 -8.51 -15.82
CA LYS A 15 2.04 -8.32 -15.33
C LYS A 15 2.07 -7.48 -14.07
N VAL A 16 1.12 -6.55 -13.98
CA VAL A 16 0.80 -5.83 -12.75
C VAL A 16 -0.62 -6.20 -12.35
N VAL A 17 -0.79 -6.67 -11.12
CA VAL A 17 -2.10 -7.00 -10.57
C VAL A 17 -2.29 -6.20 -9.29
N PHE A 18 -3.34 -5.40 -9.24
CA PHE A 18 -3.78 -4.70 -8.06
C PHE A 18 -4.93 -5.47 -7.42
N VAL A 19 -4.78 -5.83 -6.16
CA VAL A 19 -5.81 -6.54 -5.38
C VAL A 19 -6.23 -5.66 -4.21
N LEU A 20 -7.51 -5.34 -4.16
CA LEU A 20 -8.11 -4.68 -3.01
C LEU A 20 -8.75 -5.74 -2.12
N THR A 21 -8.29 -5.85 -0.88
CA THR A 21 -8.92 -6.72 0.12
C THR A 21 -10.02 -5.94 0.84
N MET A 22 -11.12 -6.61 1.15
CA MET A 22 -12.29 -6.01 1.79
C MET A 22 -12.66 -6.70 3.11
N SER A 23 -12.00 -7.79 3.46
CA SER A 23 -12.33 -8.56 4.66
C SER A 23 -12.04 -7.78 5.95
N GLU A 24 -11.04 -6.92 5.91
CA GLU A 24 -10.63 -6.07 7.04
C GLU A 24 -11.42 -4.75 7.13
N HIS A 25 -12.24 -4.46 6.10
CA HIS A 25 -13.04 -3.22 6.07
C HIS A 25 -14.21 -3.28 7.06
N GLY A 26 -14.50 -2.14 7.71
CA GLY A 26 -15.67 -1.99 8.58
C GLY A 26 -17.02 -2.10 7.84
N PRO A 27 -18.11 -2.13 8.58
CA PRO A 27 -18.23 -2.06 10.03
C PRO A 27 -17.83 -3.38 10.72
N TYR A 28 -17.35 -3.28 11.97
CA TYR A 28 -16.89 -4.44 12.76
C TYR A 28 -17.91 -4.89 13.80
N ARG A 29 -19.19 -4.63 13.55
CA ARG A 29 -20.29 -4.93 14.50
C ARG A 29 -20.69 -6.39 14.49
N ASP A 30 -20.55 -7.04 13.33
CA ASP A 30 -20.91 -8.45 13.19
C ASP A 30 -19.81 -9.34 13.74
N ALA A 31 -20.22 -10.34 14.52
CA ALA A 31 -19.28 -11.30 15.12
C ALA A 31 -18.47 -12.03 14.05
N ALA A 32 -17.17 -11.88 14.11
CA ALA A 32 -16.27 -12.63 13.24
C ALA A 32 -16.04 -14.04 13.80
N PRO A 33 -16.01 -15.08 12.94
CA PRO A 33 -15.61 -16.40 13.36
C PRO A 33 -14.22 -16.34 14.02
N ASN A 34 -14.06 -17.04 15.14
CA ASN A 34 -12.80 -17.11 15.90
C ASN A 34 -12.32 -15.75 16.45
N ALA A 35 -13.22 -14.80 16.68
CA ALA A 35 -12.85 -13.55 17.34
C ALA A 35 -12.21 -13.83 18.71
N PRO A 36 -11.05 -13.26 19.01
CA PRO A 36 -10.38 -13.50 20.29
C PRO A 36 -11.21 -12.92 21.44
N LYS A 37 -11.19 -13.60 22.58
CA LYS A 37 -11.76 -13.05 23.82
C LYS A 37 -10.80 -12.00 24.35
N LEU A 38 -11.18 -10.73 24.24
CA LEU A 38 -10.39 -9.62 24.74
C LEU A 38 -11.00 -9.08 26.03
N THR A 39 -10.13 -8.64 26.94
CA THR A 39 -10.50 -7.86 28.12
C THR A 39 -9.96 -6.45 27.92
N GLY A 40 -10.70 -5.44 28.32
CA GLY A 40 -10.28 -4.06 28.09
C GLY A 40 -10.82 -3.08 29.11
N THR A 41 -10.46 -1.85 28.94
CA THR A 41 -10.92 -0.74 29.75
C THR A 41 -12.44 -0.52 29.55
N PRO A 42 -13.20 -0.19 30.60
CA PRO A 42 -14.61 0.17 30.46
C PRO A 42 -14.81 1.25 29.39
N GLY A 43 -15.79 1.04 28.51
CA GLY A 43 -16.10 1.95 27.39
C GLY A 43 -15.27 1.74 26.12
N ALA A 44 -14.30 0.82 26.11
CA ALA A 44 -13.63 0.44 24.89
C ALA A 44 -14.53 -0.45 24.01
N PRO A 45 -14.50 -0.31 22.68
CA PRO A 45 -15.30 -1.11 21.75
C PRO A 45 -14.67 -2.50 21.55
N ILE A 46 -14.65 -3.30 22.62
CA ILE A 46 -13.91 -4.57 22.70
C ILE A 46 -14.36 -5.55 21.62
N ASP A 47 -15.67 -5.67 21.37
CA ASP A 47 -16.19 -6.60 20.36
C ASP A 47 -15.75 -6.18 18.94
N GLN A 48 -15.77 -4.89 18.63
CA GLN A 48 -15.29 -4.41 17.33
C GLN A 48 -13.79 -4.65 17.17
N ILE A 49 -12.99 -4.46 18.22
CA ILE A 49 -11.55 -4.75 18.21
C ILE A 49 -11.33 -6.26 18.01
N ALA A 50 -12.07 -7.12 18.71
CA ALA A 50 -11.97 -8.57 18.56
C ALA A 50 -12.33 -9.03 17.15
N ASN A 51 -13.42 -8.49 16.58
CA ASN A 51 -13.87 -8.79 15.23
C ASN A 51 -12.85 -8.33 14.17
N TYR A 52 -12.31 -7.13 14.32
CA TYR A 52 -11.24 -6.64 13.44
C TYR A 52 -9.99 -7.52 13.54
N THR A 53 -9.59 -7.89 14.75
CA THR A 53 -8.42 -8.75 14.98
C THR A 53 -8.57 -10.10 14.32
N ALA A 54 -9.75 -10.73 14.40
CA ALA A 54 -10.01 -12.01 13.74
C ALA A 54 -9.84 -11.89 12.21
N ARG A 55 -10.43 -10.86 11.61
CA ARG A 55 -10.33 -10.60 10.17
C ARG A 55 -8.89 -10.35 9.74
N LEU A 56 -8.14 -9.57 10.54
CA LEU A 56 -6.73 -9.29 10.28
C LEU A 56 -5.88 -10.57 10.33
N ILE A 57 -6.13 -11.47 11.29
CA ILE A 57 -5.44 -12.78 11.38
C ILE A 57 -5.71 -13.63 10.14
N ASP A 58 -6.93 -13.66 9.64
CA ASP A 58 -7.27 -14.45 8.46
C ASP A 58 -6.64 -13.87 7.19
N SER A 59 -6.64 -12.55 7.05
CA SER A 59 -5.94 -11.85 5.97
C SER A 59 -4.43 -12.07 6.02
N ASP A 60 -3.83 -12.01 7.20
CA ASP A 60 -2.40 -12.24 7.36
C ASP A 60 -1.99 -13.66 6.92
N LYS A 61 -2.79 -14.67 7.24
CA LYS A 61 -2.58 -16.04 6.73
C LYS A 61 -2.62 -16.10 5.20
N ALA A 62 -3.61 -15.45 4.58
CA ALA A 62 -3.75 -15.42 3.13
C ALA A 62 -2.59 -14.67 2.46
N ILE A 63 -2.20 -13.54 3.02
CA ILE A 63 -1.07 -12.70 2.57
C ILE A 63 0.24 -13.47 2.68
N THR A 64 0.49 -14.11 3.83
CA THR A 64 1.69 -14.94 4.06
C THR A 64 1.76 -16.10 3.07
N GLY A 65 0.65 -16.78 2.83
CA GLY A 65 0.57 -17.84 1.84
C GLY A 65 0.86 -17.34 0.41
N PHE A 66 0.38 -16.16 0.06
CA PHE A 66 0.66 -15.55 -1.23
C PHE A 66 2.12 -15.09 -1.36
N GLU A 67 2.68 -14.47 -0.32
CA GLU A 67 4.08 -14.06 -0.26
C GLU A 67 5.03 -15.27 -0.42
N ASN A 68 4.76 -16.37 0.27
CA ASN A 68 5.53 -17.62 0.12
C ASN A 68 5.45 -18.15 -1.32
N TRP A 69 4.27 -18.09 -1.94
CA TRP A 69 4.14 -18.46 -3.35
C TRP A 69 4.94 -17.52 -4.27
N THR A 70 5.03 -16.23 -3.99
CA THR A 70 5.86 -15.35 -4.83
C THR A 70 7.33 -15.72 -4.83
N LYS A 71 7.82 -16.35 -3.76
CA LYS A 71 9.20 -16.82 -3.59
C LYS A 71 9.43 -18.27 -4.06
N SER A 72 8.37 -19.01 -4.41
CA SER A 72 8.45 -20.47 -4.63
C SER A 72 9.12 -20.91 -5.93
N ASP A 73 9.25 -20.02 -6.91
CA ASP A 73 9.87 -20.35 -8.20
C ASP A 73 11.05 -19.40 -8.45
N PRO A 74 12.30 -19.88 -8.31
CA PRO A 74 13.49 -19.06 -8.48
C PRO A 74 13.70 -18.54 -9.92
N ASN A 75 13.03 -19.15 -10.90
CA ASN A 75 13.12 -18.74 -12.30
C ASN A 75 12.13 -17.62 -12.68
N LYS A 76 11.27 -17.23 -11.75
CA LYS A 76 10.28 -16.17 -11.98
C LYS A 76 10.47 -15.06 -10.96
N ARG A 77 10.97 -13.93 -11.41
CA ARG A 77 10.99 -12.74 -10.56
C ARG A 77 9.57 -12.27 -10.33
N ARG A 78 9.18 -12.21 -9.06
CA ARG A 78 7.89 -11.68 -8.62
C ARG A 78 8.12 -10.66 -7.52
N MET A 79 7.51 -9.51 -7.66
CA MET A 79 7.46 -8.49 -6.62
C MET A 79 6.08 -8.48 -6.00
N PHE A 80 6.01 -8.55 -4.69
CA PHE A 80 4.78 -8.44 -3.93
C PHE A 80 4.85 -7.22 -3.03
N VAL A 81 3.88 -6.33 -3.18
CA VAL A 81 3.75 -5.12 -2.38
C VAL A 81 2.44 -5.18 -1.64
N ARG A 82 2.48 -4.97 -0.33
CA ARG A 82 1.31 -4.83 0.52
C ARG A 82 1.36 -3.52 1.29
N PHE A 83 0.23 -2.89 1.46
CA PHE A 83 0.12 -1.63 2.19
C PHE A 83 -1.29 -1.46 2.75
N GLY A 84 -1.41 -0.72 3.83
CA GLY A 84 -2.68 -0.22 4.32
C GLY A 84 -2.92 1.21 3.80
N ASP A 85 -4.16 1.55 3.57
CA ASP A 85 -4.58 2.89 3.13
C ASP A 85 -4.84 3.82 4.32
N HIS A 86 -5.35 3.30 5.42
CA HIS A 86 -5.64 4.03 6.66
C HIS A 86 -5.83 3.08 7.84
N GLN A 87 -5.93 3.65 9.03
CA GLN A 87 -6.28 2.90 10.25
C GLN A 87 -7.78 2.50 10.27
N PRO A 88 -8.14 1.40 10.96
CA PRO A 88 -9.52 0.95 11.06
C PRO A 88 -10.40 2.01 11.73
N GLY A 89 -11.60 2.23 11.17
CA GLY A 89 -12.62 3.11 11.74
C GLY A 89 -13.41 2.38 12.82
N ILE A 90 -12.87 2.26 14.04
CA ILE A 90 -13.53 1.65 15.19
C ILE A 90 -14.10 2.75 16.08
N ASP A 91 -15.42 2.72 16.31
CA ASP A 91 -16.11 3.71 17.13
C ASP A 91 -15.56 3.73 18.58
N GLY A 92 -15.32 4.92 19.10
CA GLY A 92 -14.84 5.10 20.47
C GLY A 92 -13.38 4.70 20.73
N LEU A 93 -12.66 4.19 19.73
CA LEU A 93 -11.23 3.94 19.86
C LEU A 93 -10.48 5.27 19.87
N LYS A 94 -9.88 5.62 21.00
CA LYS A 94 -8.96 6.76 21.06
C LYS A 94 -7.73 6.40 20.27
N LYS A 95 -7.50 7.11 19.20
CA LYS A 95 -6.32 6.96 18.32
C LYS A 95 -5.11 7.60 18.98
N GLY A 96 -4.68 6.99 20.10
CA GLY A 96 -3.53 7.44 20.89
C GLY A 96 -2.26 6.75 20.46
N TYR A 97 -1.76 7.08 19.29
CA TYR A 97 -0.44 6.63 18.89
C TYR A 97 0.60 7.57 19.52
N ARG A 98 1.65 6.99 20.08
CA ARG A 98 2.86 7.72 20.43
C ARG A 98 3.60 8.11 19.17
N THR A 99 3.18 9.18 18.53
CA THR A 99 3.80 9.66 17.30
C THR A 99 3.63 11.17 17.25
N ASP A 100 4.68 11.84 16.85
CA ASP A 100 4.67 13.28 16.55
C ASP A 100 3.96 13.58 15.22
N PHE A 101 3.37 12.56 14.63
CA PHE A 101 2.69 12.66 13.36
C PHE A 101 1.34 13.36 13.52
N ALA A 102 1.13 14.46 12.79
CA ALA A 102 -0.07 15.29 12.93
C ALA A 102 -1.38 14.58 12.60
N ARG A 103 -1.31 13.49 11.84
CA ARG A 103 -2.49 12.73 11.35
C ARG A 103 -2.32 11.23 11.56
N PRO A 104 -2.25 10.74 12.82
CA PRO A 104 -1.94 9.34 13.10
C PRO A 104 -2.96 8.34 12.53
N GLN A 105 -4.19 8.77 12.23
CA GLN A 105 -5.19 7.93 11.58
C GLN A 105 -4.82 7.48 10.15
N TYR A 106 -3.88 8.15 9.51
CA TYR A 106 -3.34 7.78 8.20
C TYR A 106 -1.99 7.07 8.27
N LEU A 107 -1.44 6.93 9.48
CA LEU A 107 -0.20 6.20 9.66
C LEU A 107 -0.46 4.70 9.48
N THR A 108 0.15 4.12 8.48
CA THR A 108 0.02 2.70 8.17
C THR A 108 1.40 2.15 7.77
N TYR A 109 1.43 0.92 7.29
CA TYR A 109 2.68 0.32 6.85
C TYR A 109 2.59 -0.08 5.37
N PHE A 110 3.72 -0.20 4.75
CA PHE A 110 3.88 -0.98 3.53
C PHE A 110 5.03 -1.98 3.67
N ALA A 111 4.95 -3.07 2.93
CA ALA A 111 6.02 -4.03 2.82
C ALA A 111 6.18 -4.43 1.35
N LEU A 112 7.43 -4.53 0.92
CA LEU A 112 7.80 -4.93 -0.42
C LEU A 112 8.69 -6.16 -0.34
N THR A 113 8.26 -7.23 -0.98
CA THR A 113 9.03 -8.46 -1.16
C THR A 113 9.35 -8.64 -2.63
N ASP A 114 10.61 -8.85 -2.96
CA ASP A 114 11.06 -9.11 -4.33
C ASP A 114 11.88 -10.40 -4.32
N SER A 115 11.44 -11.41 -5.06
CA SER A 115 12.13 -12.70 -5.14
C SER A 115 13.53 -12.62 -5.77
N GLY A 116 13.85 -11.51 -6.43
CA GLY A 116 15.17 -11.25 -7.02
C GLY A 116 16.15 -10.53 -6.10
N LEU A 117 15.74 -10.15 -4.88
CA LEU A 117 16.56 -9.39 -3.94
C LEU A 117 16.54 -10.04 -2.55
N SER A 118 17.70 -10.11 -1.92
CA SER A 118 17.88 -10.69 -0.59
C SER A 118 17.68 -9.70 0.55
N GLU A 119 17.76 -8.40 0.28
CA GLU A 119 17.71 -7.37 1.31
C GLU A 119 16.36 -6.66 1.35
N GLY A 120 15.81 -6.53 2.56
CA GLY A 120 14.65 -5.70 2.82
C GLY A 120 14.99 -4.21 2.69
N LEU A 121 14.02 -3.43 2.26
CA LEU A 121 14.12 -1.97 2.26
C LEU A 121 13.53 -1.44 3.56
N ASN A 122 14.37 -0.81 4.37
CA ASN A 122 13.90 -0.01 5.49
C ASN A 122 13.94 1.46 5.08
N THR A 123 12.77 2.09 5.02
CA THR A 123 12.65 3.49 4.62
C THR A 123 12.14 4.35 5.77
N PRO A 124 12.52 5.63 5.80
CA PRO A 124 11.86 6.60 6.66
C PRO A 124 10.35 6.66 6.38
N LEU A 125 9.61 7.34 7.23
CA LEU A 125 8.21 7.65 7.00
C LEU A 125 8.05 8.32 5.63
N THR A 126 7.20 7.71 4.80
CA THR A 126 7.05 8.12 3.39
C THR A 126 5.57 8.12 3.02
N ASP A 127 5.13 9.16 2.35
CA ASP A 127 3.75 9.24 1.87
C ASP A 127 3.49 8.21 0.76
N ILE A 128 2.32 7.59 0.81
CA ILE A 128 1.92 6.49 -0.08
C ILE A 128 1.95 6.88 -1.57
N VAL A 129 1.84 8.15 -1.89
CA VAL A 129 1.92 8.66 -3.27
C VAL A 129 3.25 8.35 -3.94
N TYR A 130 4.29 8.05 -3.17
CA TYR A 130 5.62 7.69 -3.68
C TYR A 130 5.82 6.18 -3.87
N LEU A 131 4.90 5.36 -3.37
CA LEU A 131 5.01 3.91 -3.47
C LEU A 131 5.15 3.41 -4.93
N PRO A 132 4.43 3.94 -5.93
CA PRO A 132 4.62 3.55 -7.33
C PRO A 132 6.04 3.83 -7.86
N GLY A 133 6.62 4.99 -7.53
CA GLY A 133 8.00 5.34 -7.89
C GLY A 133 9.01 4.38 -7.24
N MET A 134 8.84 4.06 -5.96
CA MET A 134 9.68 3.10 -5.24
C MET A 134 9.64 1.70 -5.86
N ILE A 135 8.48 1.27 -6.34
CA ILE A 135 8.33 -0.01 -7.07
C ILE A 135 9.12 0.04 -8.37
N VAL A 136 9.00 1.14 -9.13
CA VAL A 136 9.71 1.28 -10.42
C VAL A 136 11.22 1.34 -10.24
N GLU A 137 11.73 2.02 -9.22
CA GLU A 137 13.16 2.00 -8.87
C GLU A 137 13.67 0.57 -8.64
N ARG A 138 12.88 -0.26 -7.94
CA ARG A 138 13.23 -1.67 -7.67
C ARG A 138 13.21 -2.54 -8.93
N LEU A 139 12.42 -2.21 -9.92
CA LEU A 139 12.36 -2.95 -11.17
C LEU A 139 13.58 -2.73 -12.09
N ALA A 140 14.47 -1.81 -11.72
CA ALA A 140 15.71 -1.50 -12.42
C ALA A 140 15.52 -1.17 -13.93
N GLY A 141 14.37 -0.65 -14.30
CA GLY A 141 14.05 -0.18 -15.63
C GLY A 141 14.28 1.32 -15.78
N LYS A 142 14.28 1.82 -17.00
CA LYS A 142 14.24 3.26 -17.25
C LYS A 142 12.82 3.76 -16.93
N PRO A 143 12.61 4.60 -15.91
CA PRO A 143 11.30 5.11 -15.58
C PRO A 143 10.76 6.00 -16.70
N SER A 144 9.44 6.06 -16.85
CA SER A 144 8.80 7.11 -17.62
C SER A 144 8.99 8.47 -16.94
N GLN A 145 8.75 9.57 -17.65
CA GLN A 145 8.84 10.92 -17.07
C GLN A 145 7.98 11.08 -15.82
N PHE A 146 6.80 10.47 -15.80
CA PHE A 146 5.92 10.48 -14.62
C PHE A 146 6.57 9.82 -13.40
N PHE A 147 7.10 8.61 -13.57
CA PHE A 147 7.74 7.91 -12.46
C PHE A 147 9.06 8.54 -12.06
N GLN A 148 9.83 9.09 -13.00
CA GLN A 148 11.05 9.83 -12.68
C GLN A 148 10.72 11.06 -11.82
N ALA A 149 9.72 11.84 -12.21
CA ALA A 149 9.27 12.98 -11.40
C ALA A 149 8.77 12.56 -10.01
N ASN A 150 8.11 11.42 -9.88
CA ASN A 150 7.66 10.90 -8.59
C ASN A 150 8.85 10.48 -7.70
N ILE A 151 9.87 9.87 -8.30
CA ILE A 151 11.12 9.48 -7.62
C ILE A 151 11.87 10.74 -7.15
N ASP A 152 12.06 11.70 -8.05
CA ASP A 152 12.78 12.95 -7.76
C ASP A 152 12.06 13.76 -6.66
N ALA A 153 10.73 13.86 -6.74
CA ALA A 153 9.93 14.52 -5.71
C ALA A 153 10.03 13.82 -4.36
N ARG A 154 10.05 12.47 -4.33
CA ARG A 154 10.26 11.74 -3.07
C ARG A 154 11.58 12.10 -2.40
N HIS A 155 12.65 12.21 -3.18
CA HIS A 155 13.96 12.60 -2.65
C HIS A 155 13.97 14.08 -2.23
N LEU A 156 13.41 14.95 -3.05
CA LEU A 156 13.39 16.39 -2.78
C LEU A 156 12.56 16.74 -1.54
N PHE A 157 11.43 16.06 -1.34
CA PHE A 157 10.51 16.29 -0.21
C PHE A 157 10.74 15.32 0.95
N GLU A 158 11.84 14.59 0.96
CA GLU A 158 12.18 13.62 2.01
C GLU A 158 11.05 12.63 2.31
N GLY A 159 10.31 12.22 1.28
CA GLY A 159 9.15 11.34 1.40
C GLY A 159 7.86 12.00 1.85
N ARG A 160 7.83 13.32 2.08
CA ARG A 160 6.71 14.06 2.68
C ARG A 160 5.99 14.91 1.63
N TYR A 161 4.88 14.38 1.11
CA TYR A 161 4.09 15.08 0.09
C TYR A 161 3.02 16.01 0.68
N ILE A 162 2.24 15.48 1.63
CA ILE A 162 1.10 16.22 2.21
C ILE A 162 1.57 17.31 3.15
N ASP A 163 2.61 17.03 3.91
CA ASP A 163 3.17 17.92 4.94
C ASP A 163 4.41 18.67 4.43
N GLU A 164 4.59 18.74 3.09
CA GLU A 164 5.68 19.52 2.49
C GLU A 164 5.54 21.00 2.86
N PRO A 165 6.50 21.59 3.57
CA PRO A 165 6.42 22.97 4.01
C PRO A 165 6.58 23.97 2.87
N ASP A 166 7.33 23.64 1.83
CA ASP A 166 7.49 24.48 0.65
C ASP A 166 6.32 24.31 -0.32
N ARG A 167 5.32 25.14 -0.15
CA ARG A 167 4.13 25.14 -1.02
C ARG A 167 4.46 25.45 -2.49
N THR A 168 5.53 26.17 -2.76
CA THR A 168 5.95 26.48 -4.14
C THR A 168 6.46 25.24 -4.85
N LEU A 169 7.29 24.44 -4.18
CA LEU A 169 7.77 23.16 -4.68
C LEU A 169 6.61 22.17 -4.88
N TYR A 170 5.71 22.07 -3.90
CA TYR A 170 4.53 21.24 -3.98
C TYR A 170 3.65 21.58 -5.21
N GLU A 171 3.32 22.85 -5.39
CA GLU A 171 2.48 23.29 -6.52
C GLU A 171 3.21 23.16 -7.87
N SER A 172 4.52 23.36 -7.91
CA SER A 172 5.33 23.14 -9.11
C SER A 172 5.32 21.67 -9.53
N TYR A 173 5.49 20.75 -8.58
CA TYR A 173 5.39 19.31 -8.86
C TYR A 173 4.00 18.92 -9.35
N ARG A 174 2.94 19.42 -8.72
CA ARG A 174 1.56 19.19 -9.18
C ARG A 174 1.32 19.75 -10.59
N ALA A 175 1.80 20.95 -10.86
CA ALA A 175 1.67 21.55 -12.18
C ALA A 175 2.37 20.71 -13.23
N TYR A 176 3.57 20.24 -12.96
CA TYR A 176 4.29 19.34 -13.86
C TYR A 176 3.50 18.05 -14.14
N LEU A 177 3.00 17.37 -13.11
CA LEU A 177 2.23 16.14 -13.29
C LEU A 177 0.94 16.36 -14.11
N PHE A 178 0.16 17.38 -13.79
CA PHE A 178 -1.19 17.51 -14.33
C PHE A 178 -1.28 18.41 -15.58
N LYS A 179 -0.40 19.40 -15.72
CA LYS A 179 -0.38 20.27 -16.90
C LYS A 179 0.56 19.76 -17.98
N ASP A 180 1.81 19.45 -17.61
CA ASP A 180 2.84 19.11 -18.59
C ASP A 180 2.76 17.63 -18.99
N LEU A 181 2.69 16.72 -18.03
CA LEU A 181 2.57 15.28 -18.26
C LEU A 181 1.12 14.82 -18.47
N ARG A 182 0.12 15.68 -18.22
CA ARG A 182 -1.31 15.37 -18.32
C ARG A 182 -1.72 14.10 -17.56
N ALA A 183 -1.09 13.83 -16.42
CA ALA A 183 -1.43 12.70 -15.59
C ALA A 183 -2.92 12.78 -15.18
N GLY A 184 -3.66 11.69 -15.38
CA GLY A 184 -5.11 11.64 -15.13
C GLY A 184 -5.98 12.20 -16.27
N ALA A 185 -5.43 12.70 -17.36
CA ALA A 185 -6.20 12.96 -18.56
C ALA A 185 -6.75 11.62 -19.12
N LYS A 186 -8.02 11.62 -19.53
CA LYS A 186 -8.56 10.44 -20.23
C LYS A 186 -7.77 10.25 -21.52
N ASP A 187 -7.31 9.02 -21.75
CA ASP A 187 -6.74 8.66 -23.03
C ASP A 187 -7.84 8.79 -24.11
N THR A 188 -7.74 9.83 -24.90
CA THR A 188 -8.66 10.08 -26.00
C THR A 188 -8.16 9.47 -27.31
N THR A 189 -7.09 8.69 -27.27
CA THR A 189 -6.59 8.01 -28.45
C THR A 189 -7.62 6.98 -28.89
N PRO A 190 -8.19 7.06 -30.10
CA PRO A 190 -9.09 6.03 -30.59
C PRO A 190 -8.34 4.69 -30.57
N GLY A 191 -8.94 3.68 -29.97
CA GLY A 191 -8.30 2.39 -29.81
C GLY A 191 -7.77 1.87 -31.16
N LYS A 192 -6.50 1.48 -31.14
CA LYS A 192 -5.90 0.67 -32.19
C LYS A 192 -6.23 -0.78 -31.97
#